data_a40c82fcce51822b5340afeadf6f216e
#
_entry.id   a40c82fcce51822b5340afeadf6f216e
#
_cell.length_a   1.000
_cell.length_b   1.000
_cell.length_c   1.000
_cell.angle_alpha   90.00
_cell.angle_beta   90.00
_cell.angle_gamma   90.00
#
_symmetry.space_group_name_H-M   'P 1'
#
loop_
_entity.id
_entity.type
_entity.pdbx_description
1 polymer ?
#
loop_
_entity_poly.entity_id
_entity_poly.type
_entity_poly.pdbx_seq_one_letter_code
_entity_poly.pdbx_strand_id
1 'polypeptide(L)'
;MKLIPARYILRRAAEQGLLTPDTVIVETTSGTFGLALAMQAVHLDRRLVLVSDPAIDERLYRRLTDLGAVVDRVPKEAGDGPGGFQTARLNRLAEVRAGLEHSFCPEQYTNPDNPRSYAIVSELLRERLGRVDCVVGPVGSGGSMCGTVTHLRRTDPHCRAIGVDTHGSVLFGQPEGHRELRGLGMSVLPANLDHRVFDDVHWCSAAAAYQATRELHQSHALFMGPTSGAAYLAARWWAQQNPEARTVVMMPDEGYRYQDTVYDDAWLAEHRHDRLLLPAEPKIVDLAAAADAAWTGFAWGRRSYGEVVGS
;
A
#
# COMPACT_ATOMS: atom_id res chain seq x y z
N MET A 1 1.24 4.36 8.81
CA MET A 1 0.01 3.55 8.66
C MET A 1 0.22 2.05 8.93
N LYS A 2 1.29 1.41 8.47
CA LYS A 2 1.50 -0.05 8.66
C LYS A 2 1.66 -0.52 10.11
N LEU A 3 1.93 0.37 11.06
CA LEU A 3 1.96 0.04 12.48
C LEU A 3 0.59 -0.40 13.02
N ILE A 4 -0.50 0.11 12.45
CA ILE A 4 -1.88 -0.22 12.87
C ILE A 4 -2.13 -1.74 12.72
N PRO A 5 -2.03 -2.34 11.50
CA PRO A 5 -2.24 -3.77 11.35
C PRO A 5 -1.16 -4.61 12.04
N ALA A 6 0.11 -4.20 12.02
CA ALA A 6 1.16 -4.94 12.72
C ALA A 6 0.84 -5.12 14.20
N ARG A 7 0.52 -4.02 14.90
CA ARG A 7 0.15 -4.04 16.31
C ARG A 7 -1.13 -4.85 16.57
N TYR A 8 -2.15 -4.66 15.75
CA TYR A 8 -3.44 -5.33 15.92
C TYR A 8 -3.31 -6.85 15.76
N ILE A 9 -2.66 -7.30 14.68
CA ILE A 9 -2.46 -8.72 14.38
C ILE A 9 -1.65 -9.40 15.46
N LEU A 10 -0.52 -8.80 15.88
CA LEU A 10 0.36 -9.39 16.89
C LEU A 10 -0.30 -9.43 18.27
N ARG A 11 -1.05 -8.38 18.65
CA ARG A 11 -1.81 -8.39 19.89
C ARG A 11 -2.87 -9.52 19.90
N ARG A 12 -3.64 -9.66 18.83
CA ARG A 12 -4.62 -10.75 18.72
C ARG A 12 -3.96 -12.12 18.74
N ALA A 13 -2.82 -12.28 18.07
CA ALA A 13 -2.07 -13.53 18.12
C ALA A 13 -1.61 -13.87 19.55
N ALA A 14 -1.18 -12.87 20.31
CA ALA A 14 -0.81 -13.06 21.73
C ALA A 14 -2.04 -13.43 22.59
N GLU A 15 -3.17 -12.75 22.41
CA GLU A 15 -4.43 -13.06 23.09
C GLU A 15 -4.94 -14.48 22.78
N GLN A 16 -4.63 -15.00 21.60
CA GLN A 16 -4.98 -16.37 21.16
C GLN A 16 -3.93 -17.43 21.55
N GLY A 17 -2.84 -17.05 22.23
CA GLY A 17 -1.77 -17.95 22.61
C GLY A 17 -0.86 -18.39 21.46
N LEU A 18 -0.94 -17.74 20.29
CA LEU A 18 -0.11 -18.03 19.12
C LEU A 18 1.29 -17.39 19.19
N LEU A 19 1.48 -16.41 20.07
CA LEU A 19 2.77 -15.76 20.33
C LEU A 19 3.25 -16.12 21.75
N THR A 20 3.99 -17.23 21.84
CA THR A 20 4.71 -17.61 23.07
C THR A 20 6.10 -16.94 23.14
N PRO A 21 6.84 -17.00 24.26
CA PRO A 21 8.21 -16.48 24.34
C PRO A 21 9.15 -17.00 23.25
N ASP A 22 8.98 -18.26 22.82
CA ASP A 22 9.85 -18.91 21.83
C ASP A 22 9.39 -18.72 20.39
N THR A 23 8.20 -18.12 20.17
CA THR A 23 7.65 -17.89 18.85
C THR A 23 8.47 -16.86 18.06
N VAL A 24 8.93 -17.22 16.88
CA VAL A 24 9.58 -16.35 15.92
C VAL A 24 8.52 -15.71 15.02
N ILE A 25 8.47 -14.39 14.94
CA ILE A 25 7.63 -13.70 13.95
C ILE A 25 8.33 -13.79 12.60
N VAL A 26 7.61 -14.25 11.57
CA VAL A 26 8.17 -14.41 10.22
C VAL A 26 7.23 -13.75 9.22
N GLU A 27 7.73 -12.92 8.32
CA GLU A 27 6.89 -12.27 7.30
C GLU A 27 7.68 -11.98 6.02
N THR A 28 7.00 -11.80 4.91
CA THR A 28 7.60 -11.32 3.67
C THR A 28 7.26 -9.87 3.37
N THR A 29 8.28 -9.06 3.19
CA THR A 29 8.09 -7.64 2.86
C THR A 29 9.38 -6.98 2.36
N SER A 30 9.24 -6.07 1.41
CA SER A 30 10.31 -5.15 1.01
C SER A 30 10.02 -3.69 1.44
N GLY A 31 9.01 -3.48 2.29
CA GLY A 31 8.49 -2.16 2.61
C GLY A 31 8.23 -1.88 4.09
N THR A 32 7.41 -0.87 4.33
CA THR A 32 7.14 -0.31 5.67
C THR A 32 6.38 -1.25 6.61
N PHE A 33 5.79 -2.35 6.13
CA PHE A 33 5.20 -3.35 7.02
C PHE A 33 6.26 -4.10 7.82
N GLY A 34 7.41 -4.42 7.19
CA GLY A 34 8.56 -5.00 7.90
C GLY A 34 9.08 -4.10 9.01
N LEU A 35 9.16 -2.78 8.75
CA LEU A 35 9.56 -1.83 9.78
C LEU A 35 8.55 -1.79 10.94
N ALA A 36 7.26 -1.82 10.63
CA ALA A 36 6.22 -1.86 11.65
C ALA A 36 6.30 -3.14 12.51
N LEU A 37 6.59 -4.29 11.88
CA LEU A 37 6.81 -5.55 12.60
C LEU A 37 8.09 -5.50 13.44
N ALA A 38 9.20 -4.94 12.93
CA ALA A 38 10.44 -4.80 13.68
C ALA A 38 10.24 -3.95 14.95
N MET A 39 9.54 -2.82 14.83
CA MET A 39 9.19 -2.00 15.99
C MET A 39 8.33 -2.76 17.02
N GLN A 40 7.38 -3.57 16.55
CA GLN A 40 6.55 -4.38 17.46
C GLN A 40 7.33 -5.57 18.04
N ALA A 41 8.24 -6.19 17.31
CA ALA A 41 9.07 -7.28 17.77
C ALA A 41 9.97 -6.83 18.93
N VAL A 42 10.59 -5.63 18.83
CA VAL A 42 11.34 -5.01 19.93
C VAL A 42 10.43 -4.80 21.16
N HIS A 43 9.23 -4.21 20.94
CA HIS A 43 8.31 -3.94 22.05
C HIS A 43 7.81 -5.21 22.75
N LEU A 44 7.65 -6.30 22.01
CA LEU A 44 7.15 -7.58 22.52
C LEU A 44 8.28 -8.52 22.98
N ASP A 45 9.54 -8.12 22.83
CA ASP A 45 10.71 -8.96 23.04
C ASP A 45 10.63 -10.28 22.26
N ARG A 46 10.49 -10.20 20.92
CA ARG A 46 10.34 -11.34 20.03
C ARG A 46 11.36 -11.29 18.90
N ARG A 47 11.82 -12.48 18.49
CA ARG A 47 12.65 -12.62 17.29
C ARG A 47 11.81 -12.35 16.04
N LEU A 48 12.41 -11.66 15.06
CA LEU A 48 11.77 -11.36 13.78
C LEU A 48 12.68 -11.80 12.63
N VAL A 49 12.12 -12.56 11.71
CA VAL A 49 12.74 -12.89 10.42
C VAL A 49 11.89 -12.30 9.30
N LEU A 50 12.50 -11.50 8.45
CA LEU A 50 11.85 -10.88 7.29
C LEU A 50 12.46 -11.42 6.01
N VAL A 51 11.65 -12.08 5.20
CA VAL A 51 12.03 -12.47 3.85
C VAL A 51 11.83 -11.29 2.91
N SER A 52 12.89 -10.87 2.25
CA SER A 52 12.90 -9.70 1.36
C SER A 52 13.56 -10.03 0.03
N ASP A 53 13.66 -9.05 -0.84
CA ASP A 53 14.31 -9.13 -2.14
C ASP A 53 15.44 -8.10 -2.27
N PRO A 54 16.30 -8.19 -3.31
CA PRO A 54 17.40 -7.25 -3.53
C PRO A 54 16.96 -5.80 -3.75
N ALA A 55 15.66 -5.59 -4.05
CA ALA A 55 15.11 -4.25 -4.24
C ALA A 55 14.79 -3.53 -2.91
N ILE A 56 15.03 -4.16 -1.76
CA ILE A 56 14.88 -3.47 -0.47
C ILE A 56 15.82 -2.26 -0.41
N ASP A 57 15.28 -1.14 -0.03
CA ASP A 57 16.04 0.08 0.20
C ASP A 57 17.10 -0.11 1.30
N GLU A 58 18.35 0.31 1.04
CA GLU A 58 19.46 0.06 1.97
C GLU A 58 19.29 0.79 3.31
N ARG A 59 18.66 1.95 3.34
CA ARG A 59 18.35 2.67 4.58
C ARG A 59 17.30 1.90 5.40
N LEU A 60 16.30 1.34 4.71
CA LEU A 60 15.30 0.48 5.36
C LEU A 60 15.95 -0.80 5.89
N TYR A 61 16.83 -1.43 5.10
CA TYR A 61 17.55 -2.63 5.52
C TYR A 61 18.35 -2.39 6.81
N ARG A 62 19.16 -1.33 6.85
CA ARG A 62 19.91 -0.96 8.05
C ARG A 62 19.01 -0.73 9.26
N ARG A 63 17.93 0.01 9.07
CA ARG A 63 16.96 0.28 10.12
C ARG A 63 16.29 -0.99 10.67
N LEU A 64 16.04 -1.99 9.83
CA LEU A 64 15.50 -3.29 10.23
C LEU A 64 16.53 -4.08 11.06
N THR A 65 17.77 -4.14 10.59
CA THR A 65 18.86 -4.85 11.29
C THR A 65 19.24 -4.18 12.62
N ASP A 66 19.23 -2.85 12.68
CA ASP A 66 19.42 -2.09 13.93
C ASP A 66 18.34 -2.39 14.97
N LEU A 67 17.11 -2.69 14.53
CA LEU A 67 16.02 -3.15 15.39
C LEU A 67 16.08 -4.66 15.70
N GLY A 68 17.16 -5.35 15.32
CA GLY A 68 17.38 -6.77 15.61
C GLY A 68 16.65 -7.74 14.69
N ALA A 69 16.04 -7.27 13.59
CA ALA A 69 15.42 -8.17 12.63
C ALA A 69 16.48 -8.90 11.77
N VAL A 70 16.28 -10.20 11.57
CA VAL A 70 17.03 -10.97 10.57
C VAL A 70 16.36 -10.75 9.22
N VAL A 71 17.08 -10.20 8.25
CA VAL A 71 16.58 -9.97 6.90
C VAL A 71 17.19 -10.98 5.94
N ASP A 72 16.39 -11.95 5.53
CA ASP A 72 16.73 -12.99 4.54
C ASP A 72 16.37 -12.50 3.15
N ARG A 73 17.35 -12.27 2.29
CA ARG A 73 17.14 -11.74 0.92
C ARG A 73 17.18 -12.88 -0.08
N VAL A 74 16.11 -13.04 -0.86
CA VAL A 74 16.15 -13.96 -2.01
C VAL A 74 17.19 -13.49 -3.03
N PRO A 75 17.84 -14.40 -3.76
CA PRO A 75 18.84 -14.04 -4.77
C PRO A 75 18.21 -13.23 -5.92
N LYS A 76 19.04 -12.45 -6.64
CA LYS A 76 18.58 -11.56 -7.71
C LYS A 76 17.90 -12.31 -8.85
N GLU A 77 18.40 -13.48 -9.17
CA GLU A 77 17.92 -14.37 -10.23
C GLU A 77 16.54 -14.94 -9.94
N ALA A 78 16.15 -14.98 -8.68
CA ALA A 78 14.80 -15.43 -8.28
C ALA A 78 13.68 -14.50 -8.76
N GLY A 79 14.01 -13.27 -9.16
CA GLY A 79 13.07 -12.32 -9.75
C GLY A 79 12.69 -12.60 -11.20
N ASP A 80 13.42 -13.45 -11.91
CA ASP A 80 13.23 -13.75 -13.33
C ASP A 80 12.12 -14.80 -13.57
N GLY A 81 11.64 -15.44 -12.51
CA GLY A 81 10.58 -16.45 -12.57
C GLY A 81 9.16 -15.86 -12.61
N PRO A 82 8.15 -16.72 -12.87
CA PRO A 82 6.74 -16.33 -12.84
C PRO A 82 6.35 -15.69 -11.50
N GLY A 83 5.66 -14.54 -11.53
CA GLY A 83 5.27 -13.77 -10.35
C GLY A 83 6.43 -13.02 -9.68
N GLY A 84 7.62 -13.01 -10.31
CA GLY A 84 8.76 -12.21 -9.91
C GLY A 84 9.21 -12.41 -8.47
N PHE A 85 9.80 -11.39 -7.89
CA PHE A 85 10.26 -11.41 -6.50
C PHE A 85 9.16 -11.70 -5.48
N GLN A 86 7.91 -11.42 -5.78
CA GLN A 86 6.82 -11.68 -4.83
C GLN A 86 6.63 -13.18 -4.60
N THR A 87 6.58 -13.96 -5.68
CA THR A 87 6.49 -15.43 -5.59
C THR A 87 7.74 -16.03 -4.95
N ALA A 88 8.93 -15.58 -5.35
CA ALA A 88 10.18 -16.04 -4.77
C ALA A 88 10.23 -15.82 -3.24
N ARG A 89 9.81 -14.66 -2.77
CA ARG A 89 9.73 -14.36 -1.33
C ARG A 89 8.73 -15.23 -0.59
N LEU A 90 7.55 -15.50 -1.19
CA LEU A 90 6.53 -16.36 -0.57
C LEU A 90 7.03 -17.82 -0.43
N ASN A 91 7.72 -18.34 -1.45
CA ASN A 91 8.33 -19.66 -1.40
C ASN A 91 9.41 -19.70 -0.31
N ARG A 92 10.31 -18.72 -0.28
CA ARG A 92 11.35 -18.63 0.75
C ARG A 92 10.78 -18.50 2.16
N LEU A 93 9.70 -17.75 2.33
CA LEU A 93 8.98 -17.64 3.59
C LEU A 93 8.47 -19.01 4.07
N ALA A 94 7.91 -19.82 3.17
CA ALA A 94 7.46 -21.17 3.51
C ALA A 94 8.62 -22.08 3.96
N GLU A 95 9.78 -22.01 3.29
CA GLU A 95 10.99 -22.74 3.69
C GLU A 95 11.49 -22.31 5.08
N VAL A 96 11.58 -20.99 5.34
CA VAL A 96 11.99 -20.47 6.65
C VAL A 96 11.04 -20.95 7.75
N ARG A 97 9.74 -20.89 7.52
CA ARG A 97 8.74 -21.38 8.49
C ARG A 97 8.86 -22.88 8.75
N ALA A 98 9.11 -23.67 7.72
CA ALA A 98 9.29 -25.12 7.87
C ALA A 98 10.52 -25.52 8.71
N GLY A 99 11.53 -24.66 8.76
CA GLY A 99 12.74 -24.84 9.58
C GLY A 99 12.60 -24.35 11.03
N LEU A 100 11.46 -23.79 11.43
CA LEU A 100 11.23 -23.25 12.78
C LEU A 100 10.20 -24.10 13.55
N GLU A 101 10.52 -24.46 14.78
CA GLU A 101 9.61 -25.22 15.65
C GLU A 101 8.34 -24.42 16.00
N HIS A 102 8.53 -23.14 16.33
CA HIS A 102 7.43 -22.20 16.62
C HIS A 102 7.57 -20.92 15.83
N SER A 103 6.66 -20.69 14.90
CA SER A 103 6.62 -19.46 14.11
C SER A 103 5.20 -18.91 13.97
N PHE A 104 5.09 -17.60 13.94
CA PHE A 104 3.86 -16.88 13.61
C PHE A 104 4.08 -15.97 12.41
N CYS A 105 3.24 -16.09 11.38
CA CYS A 105 3.24 -15.22 10.21
C CYS A 105 2.02 -14.30 10.23
N PRO A 106 2.20 -12.98 10.25
CA PRO A 106 1.09 -12.02 10.18
C PRO A 106 0.27 -12.08 8.90
N GLU A 107 0.87 -12.53 7.78
CA GLU A 107 0.20 -12.75 6.48
C GLU A 107 -0.57 -11.53 5.99
N GLN A 108 0.13 -10.40 5.78
CA GLN A 108 -0.50 -9.10 5.48
C GLN A 108 -1.46 -9.11 4.28
N TYR A 109 -1.35 -10.09 3.37
CA TYR A 109 -2.15 -10.14 2.15
C TYR A 109 -3.45 -10.95 2.31
N THR A 110 -3.49 -11.88 3.27
CA THR A 110 -4.57 -12.85 3.44
C THR A 110 -5.25 -12.79 4.80
N ASN A 111 -4.55 -12.31 5.83
CA ASN A 111 -5.08 -12.23 7.19
C ASN A 111 -6.19 -11.17 7.28
N PRO A 112 -7.44 -11.56 7.62
CA PRO A 112 -8.57 -10.62 7.73
C PRO A 112 -8.42 -9.59 8.86
N ASP A 113 -7.52 -9.82 9.80
CA ASP A 113 -7.22 -8.85 10.85
C ASP A 113 -6.48 -7.61 10.33
N ASN A 114 -5.85 -7.71 9.15
CA ASN A 114 -5.28 -6.52 8.49
C ASN A 114 -6.38 -5.49 8.18
N PRO A 115 -7.40 -5.74 7.36
CA PRO A 115 -8.47 -4.75 7.16
C PRO A 115 -9.25 -4.43 8.45
N ARG A 116 -9.52 -5.40 9.31
CA ARG A 116 -10.20 -5.16 10.59
C ARG A 116 -9.50 -4.15 11.48
N SER A 117 -8.17 -4.12 11.46
CA SER A 117 -7.36 -3.19 12.26
C SER A 117 -7.66 -1.73 11.98
N TYR A 118 -8.15 -1.41 10.78
CA TYR A 118 -8.44 -0.04 10.36
C TYR A 118 -9.79 0.51 10.84
N ALA A 119 -10.58 -0.27 11.56
CA ALA A 119 -11.77 0.22 12.25
C ALA A 119 -11.48 1.43 13.13
N ILE A 120 -10.35 1.42 13.85
CA ILE A 120 -9.90 2.55 14.68
C ILE A 120 -9.71 3.84 13.89
N VAL A 121 -9.25 3.74 12.64
CA VAL A 121 -9.10 4.92 11.77
C VAL A 121 -10.46 5.51 11.45
N SER A 122 -11.43 4.66 11.14
CA SER A 122 -12.81 5.09 10.84
C SER A 122 -13.48 5.75 12.05
N GLU A 123 -13.25 5.20 13.24
CA GLU A 123 -13.77 5.77 14.49
C GLU A 123 -13.16 7.16 14.75
N LEU A 124 -11.85 7.31 14.61
CA LEU A 124 -11.15 8.58 14.74
C LEU A 124 -11.60 9.61 13.70
N LEU A 125 -11.81 9.20 12.46
CA LEU A 125 -12.32 10.08 11.41
C LEU A 125 -13.72 10.60 11.75
N ARG A 126 -14.59 9.72 12.23
CA ARG A 126 -15.95 10.12 12.65
C ARG A 126 -15.94 11.03 13.87
N GLU A 127 -15.11 10.72 14.86
CA GLU A 127 -14.95 11.56 16.05
C GLU A 127 -14.51 12.97 15.69
N ARG A 128 -13.53 13.09 14.77
CA ARG A 128 -12.89 14.37 14.43
C ARG A 128 -13.62 15.15 13.35
N LEU A 129 -14.22 14.47 12.39
CA LEU A 129 -14.82 15.08 11.21
C LEU A 129 -16.35 14.94 11.17
N GLY A 130 -16.95 14.05 11.96
CA GLY A 130 -18.33 13.65 11.81
C GLY A 130 -18.51 12.79 10.56
N ARG A 131 -19.36 13.22 9.62
CA ARG A 131 -19.57 12.52 8.35
C ARG A 131 -18.34 12.63 7.43
N VAL A 132 -18.03 11.54 6.73
CA VAL A 132 -17.00 11.49 5.68
C VAL A 132 -17.69 11.13 4.36
N ASP A 133 -17.54 11.99 3.33
CA ASP A 133 -18.20 11.82 2.05
C ASP A 133 -17.36 11.01 1.05
N CYS A 134 -16.03 11.14 1.12
CA CYS A 134 -15.12 10.42 0.25
C CYS A 134 -13.83 10.04 0.97
N VAL A 135 -13.34 8.82 0.72
CA VAL A 135 -12.00 8.37 1.11
C VAL A 135 -11.22 8.04 -0.15
N VAL A 136 -10.06 8.67 -0.32
CA VAL A 136 -9.13 8.41 -1.41
C VAL A 136 -7.85 7.83 -0.85
N GLY A 137 -7.34 6.75 -1.42
CA GLY A 137 -6.08 6.18 -0.94
C GLY A 137 -5.45 5.15 -1.84
N PRO A 138 -4.13 4.95 -1.67
CA PRO A 138 -3.38 4.00 -2.47
C PRO A 138 -3.73 2.56 -2.06
N VAL A 139 -3.74 1.67 -3.06
CA VAL A 139 -4.09 0.27 -2.87
C VAL A 139 -2.84 -0.60 -3.08
N GLY A 140 -2.58 -1.46 -2.10
CA GLY A 140 -1.61 -2.54 -2.15
C GLY A 140 -2.27 -3.80 -1.63
N SER A 141 -2.06 -4.17 -0.35
CA SER A 141 -2.72 -5.34 0.27
C SER A 141 -4.25 -5.23 0.41
N GLY A 142 -4.85 -4.10 0.08
CA GLY A 142 -6.27 -3.82 0.30
C GLY A 142 -6.62 -3.36 1.74
N GLY A 143 -5.83 -3.76 2.73
CA GLY A 143 -6.18 -3.62 4.15
C GLY A 143 -6.66 -2.23 4.58
N SER A 144 -5.92 -1.17 4.27
CA SER A 144 -6.25 0.19 4.70
C SER A 144 -7.55 0.72 4.09
N MET A 145 -7.66 0.67 2.76
CA MET A 145 -8.84 1.19 2.07
C MET A 145 -10.08 0.34 2.37
N CYS A 146 -9.99 -0.99 2.18
CA CYS A 146 -11.13 -1.89 2.44
C CYS A 146 -11.56 -1.81 3.91
N GLY A 147 -10.63 -1.83 4.85
CA GLY A 147 -10.96 -1.78 6.28
C GLY A 147 -11.60 -0.46 6.69
N THR A 148 -11.00 0.67 6.31
CA THR A 148 -11.52 1.99 6.67
C THR A 148 -12.90 2.24 6.06
N VAL A 149 -13.05 2.02 4.75
CA VAL A 149 -14.31 2.33 4.05
C VAL A 149 -15.42 1.39 4.47
N THR A 150 -15.16 0.08 4.60
CA THR A 150 -16.18 -0.88 5.08
C THR A 150 -16.70 -0.49 6.46
N HIS A 151 -15.83 -0.02 7.35
CA HIS A 151 -16.25 0.39 8.68
C HIS A 151 -16.99 1.73 8.65
N LEU A 152 -16.55 2.73 7.90
CA LEU A 152 -17.27 4.00 7.71
C LEU A 152 -18.67 3.79 7.16
N ARG A 153 -18.84 2.90 6.19
CA ARG A 153 -20.14 2.63 5.56
C ARG A 153 -21.19 1.99 6.46
N ARG A 154 -20.81 1.54 7.64
CA ARG A 154 -21.80 1.09 8.64
C ARG A 154 -22.69 2.25 9.12
N THR A 155 -22.18 3.47 9.06
CA THR A 155 -22.90 4.69 9.49
C THR A 155 -23.09 5.69 8.36
N ASP A 156 -22.15 5.72 7.40
CA ASP A 156 -22.18 6.59 6.23
C ASP A 156 -22.21 5.75 4.95
N PRO A 157 -23.35 5.08 4.60
CA PRO A 157 -23.41 4.12 3.48
C PRO A 157 -23.06 4.73 2.13
N HIS A 158 -23.20 6.05 1.99
CA HIS A 158 -22.90 6.80 0.77
C HIS A 158 -21.43 7.25 0.67
N CYS A 159 -20.60 6.97 1.68
CA CYS A 159 -19.19 7.30 1.64
C CYS A 159 -18.55 6.69 0.38
N ARG A 160 -18.03 7.56 -0.49
CA ARG A 160 -17.35 7.16 -1.74
C ARG A 160 -15.94 6.68 -1.44
N ALA A 161 -15.47 5.69 -2.18
CA ALA A 161 -14.11 5.19 -2.10
C ALA A 161 -13.42 5.28 -3.45
N ILE A 162 -12.30 5.98 -3.50
CA ILE A 162 -11.44 6.08 -4.68
C ILE A 162 -10.14 5.34 -4.39
N GLY A 163 -9.94 4.23 -5.07
CA GLY A 163 -8.68 3.48 -5.02
C GLY A 163 -7.65 4.08 -5.98
N VAL A 164 -6.41 4.22 -5.53
CA VAL A 164 -5.32 4.66 -6.40
C VAL A 164 -4.33 3.52 -6.57
N ASP A 165 -4.02 3.21 -7.81
CA ASP A 165 -3.10 2.17 -8.25
C ASP A 165 -2.09 2.75 -9.24
N THR A 166 -1.20 1.92 -9.76
CA THR A 166 -0.21 2.29 -10.78
C THR A 166 -0.27 1.33 -11.96
N HIS A 167 0.29 1.75 -13.08
CA HIS A 167 0.36 0.90 -14.28
C HIS A 167 1.20 -0.36 -14.04
N GLY A 168 0.85 -1.45 -14.70
CA GLY A 168 1.51 -2.75 -14.52
C GLY A 168 1.15 -3.47 -13.22
N SER A 169 0.12 -3.02 -12.51
CA SER A 169 -0.43 -3.68 -11.32
C SER A 169 -1.65 -4.51 -11.68
N VAL A 170 -1.73 -5.73 -11.16
CA VAL A 170 -2.87 -6.63 -11.42
C VAL A 170 -4.10 -6.33 -10.58
N LEU A 171 -4.01 -5.43 -9.59
CA LEU A 171 -5.06 -5.21 -8.59
C LEU A 171 -6.42 -4.85 -9.19
N PHE A 172 -6.43 -4.11 -10.28
CA PHE A 172 -7.66 -3.62 -10.93
C PHE A 172 -7.68 -3.92 -12.44
N GLY A 173 -7.22 -5.12 -12.83
CA GLY A 173 -7.41 -5.66 -14.17
C GLY A 173 -6.39 -5.21 -15.21
N GLN A 174 -5.30 -4.59 -14.83
CA GLN A 174 -4.18 -4.40 -15.75
C GLN A 174 -3.31 -5.67 -15.81
N PRO A 175 -2.66 -5.93 -16.95
CA PRO A 175 -1.64 -6.97 -17.03
C PRO A 175 -0.47 -6.65 -16.12
N GLU A 176 0.17 -7.69 -15.59
CA GLU A 176 1.41 -7.52 -14.81
C GLU A 176 2.49 -6.88 -15.69
N GLY A 177 3.16 -5.87 -15.12
CA GLY A 177 4.23 -5.16 -15.80
C GLY A 177 5.24 -4.52 -14.84
N HIS A 178 6.24 -3.88 -15.42
CA HIS A 178 7.22 -3.14 -14.64
C HIS A 178 6.58 -1.98 -13.86
N ARG A 179 6.93 -1.85 -12.59
CA ARG A 179 6.47 -0.78 -11.69
C ARG A 179 7.65 -0.07 -11.04
N GLU A 180 7.73 1.21 -11.24
CA GLU A 180 8.75 2.05 -10.58
C GLU A 180 8.31 2.46 -9.16
N LEU A 181 6.99 2.63 -8.95
CA LEU A 181 6.43 2.99 -7.65
C LEU A 181 6.42 1.81 -6.69
N ARG A 182 7.13 1.95 -5.58
CA ARG A 182 7.13 0.95 -4.51
C ARG A 182 5.99 1.22 -3.52
N GLY A 183 5.32 0.17 -3.08
CA GLY A 183 4.21 0.28 -2.12
C GLY A 183 2.87 0.64 -2.75
N LEU A 184 2.80 0.80 -4.07
CA LEU A 184 1.62 0.99 -4.87
C LEU A 184 1.54 -0.12 -5.91
N GLY A 185 0.39 -0.78 -6.03
CA GLY A 185 0.19 -1.90 -6.93
C GLY A 185 0.85 -3.21 -6.49
N MET A 186 0.47 -4.29 -7.13
CA MET A 186 0.88 -5.66 -6.82
C MET A 186 0.97 -6.52 -8.09
N SER A 187 1.76 -7.62 -8.01
CA SER A 187 1.82 -8.68 -9.03
C SER A 187 0.84 -9.83 -8.76
N VAL A 188 0.20 -9.83 -7.60
CA VAL A 188 -0.80 -10.84 -7.21
C VAL A 188 -2.00 -10.16 -6.57
N LEU A 189 -3.18 -10.79 -6.65
CA LEU A 189 -4.39 -10.31 -5.99
C LEU A 189 -4.40 -10.73 -4.52
N PRO A 190 -4.36 -9.77 -3.56
CA PRO A 190 -4.47 -10.09 -2.16
C PRO A 190 -5.91 -10.51 -1.80
N ALA A 191 -6.07 -11.51 -0.94
CA ALA A 191 -7.39 -11.93 -0.45
C ALA A 191 -8.09 -10.81 0.38
N ASN A 192 -7.31 -9.88 0.93
CA ASN A 192 -7.84 -8.73 1.69
C ASN A 192 -8.38 -7.59 0.80
N LEU A 193 -8.25 -7.69 -0.53
CA LEU A 193 -8.77 -6.70 -1.46
C LEU A 193 -10.21 -7.04 -1.86
N ASP A 194 -11.17 -6.39 -1.24
CA ASP A 194 -12.58 -6.43 -1.68
C ASP A 194 -12.84 -5.30 -2.68
N HIS A 195 -12.95 -5.64 -3.95
CA HIS A 195 -13.19 -4.71 -5.05
C HIS A 195 -14.53 -3.97 -4.94
N ARG A 196 -15.53 -4.56 -4.28
CA ARG A 196 -16.86 -3.92 -4.05
C ARG A 196 -16.80 -2.72 -3.12
N VAL A 197 -15.67 -2.49 -2.50
CA VAL A 197 -15.45 -1.28 -1.70
C VAL A 197 -15.31 -0.05 -2.59
N PHE A 198 -14.78 -0.18 -3.82
CA PHE A 198 -14.38 0.95 -4.65
C PHE A 198 -15.49 1.44 -5.57
N ASP A 199 -15.74 2.74 -5.54
CA ASP A 199 -16.60 3.43 -6.51
C ASP A 199 -15.81 3.77 -7.76
N ASP A 200 -14.57 4.27 -7.60
CA ASP A 200 -13.66 4.61 -8.68
C ASP A 200 -12.26 4.07 -8.42
N VAL A 201 -11.51 3.91 -9.49
CA VAL A 201 -10.08 3.56 -9.46
C VAL A 201 -9.31 4.51 -10.36
N HIS A 202 -8.18 5.00 -9.88
CA HIS A 202 -7.26 5.82 -10.63
C HIS A 202 -5.91 5.13 -10.75
N TRP A 203 -5.30 5.17 -11.93
CA TRP A 203 -3.92 4.73 -12.15
C TRP A 203 -3.04 5.95 -12.40
N CYS A 204 -1.92 6.01 -11.67
CA CYS A 204 -0.92 7.06 -11.82
C CYS A 204 0.40 6.46 -12.31
N SER A 205 1.02 7.11 -13.29
CA SER A 205 2.41 6.83 -13.64
C SER A 205 3.35 7.26 -12.52
N ALA A 206 4.58 6.75 -12.50
CA ALA A 206 5.60 7.16 -11.55
C ALA A 206 5.87 8.68 -11.63
N ALA A 207 6.02 9.20 -12.84
CA ALA A 207 6.25 10.63 -13.05
C ALA A 207 5.10 11.50 -12.48
N ALA A 208 3.84 11.11 -12.71
CA ALA A 208 2.69 11.84 -12.15
C ALA A 208 2.68 11.79 -10.62
N ALA A 209 2.95 10.62 -10.04
CA ALA A 209 3.03 10.47 -8.60
C ALA A 209 4.16 11.32 -7.98
N TYR A 210 5.35 11.37 -8.61
CA TYR A 210 6.48 12.16 -8.13
C TYR A 210 6.20 13.66 -8.18
N GLN A 211 5.65 14.16 -9.28
CA GLN A 211 5.28 15.56 -9.39
C GLN A 211 4.19 15.95 -8.38
N ALA A 212 3.16 15.13 -8.21
CA ALA A 212 2.11 15.35 -7.22
C ALA A 212 2.66 15.30 -5.77
N THR A 213 3.67 14.47 -5.50
CA THR A 213 4.34 14.42 -4.20
C THR A 213 5.06 15.73 -3.88
N ARG A 214 5.78 16.27 -4.85
CA ARG A 214 6.48 17.56 -4.71
C ARG A 214 5.49 18.72 -4.56
N GLU A 215 4.41 18.72 -5.34
CA GLU A 215 3.34 19.70 -5.21
C GLU A 215 2.68 19.64 -3.82
N LEU A 216 2.38 18.45 -3.31
CA LEU A 216 1.85 18.25 -1.96
C LEU A 216 2.76 18.88 -0.90
N HIS A 217 4.08 18.70 -1.03
CA HIS A 217 5.04 19.29 -0.11
C HIS A 217 5.11 20.82 -0.25
N GLN A 218 5.20 21.32 -1.48
CA GLN A 218 5.33 22.76 -1.74
C GLN A 218 4.08 23.54 -1.35
N SER A 219 2.88 22.98 -1.58
CA SER A 219 1.61 23.67 -1.37
C SER A 219 1.06 23.52 0.05
N HIS A 220 1.38 22.41 0.73
CA HIS A 220 0.79 22.05 2.03
C HIS A 220 1.81 21.73 3.12
N ALA A 221 3.11 21.83 2.83
CA ALA A 221 4.20 21.48 3.75
C ALA A 221 4.11 20.01 4.29
N LEU A 222 3.48 19.12 3.54
CA LEU A 222 3.37 17.70 3.87
C LEU A 222 4.49 16.92 3.18
N PHE A 223 5.50 16.52 3.97
CA PHE A 223 6.67 15.79 3.48
C PHE A 223 6.38 14.30 3.43
N MET A 224 5.78 13.85 2.30
CA MET A 224 5.25 12.50 2.12
C MET A 224 5.97 11.78 0.96
N GLY A 225 5.71 10.47 0.84
CA GLY A 225 6.23 9.67 -0.26
C GLY A 225 5.30 9.62 -1.49
N PRO A 226 5.73 8.98 -2.59
CA PRO A 226 5.01 9.02 -3.88
C PRO A 226 3.66 8.29 -3.88
N THR A 227 3.45 7.33 -3.01
CA THR A 227 2.11 6.71 -2.88
C THR A 227 1.10 7.70 -2.30
N SER A 228 1.55 8.56 -1.40
CA SER A 228 0.74 9.67 -0.85
C SER A 228 0.49 10.75 -1.91
N GLY A 229 1.49 11.07 -2.74
CA GLY A 229 1.34 12.01 -3.85
C GLY A 229 0.33 11.54 -4.89
N ALA A 230 0.36 10.26 -5.26
CA ALA A 230 -0.62 9.67 -6.17
C ALA A 230 -2.05 9.77 -5.60
N ALA A 231 -2.23 9.47 -4.30
CA ALA A 231 -3.52 9.62 -3.64
C ALA A 231 -3.98 11.09 -3.57
N TYR A 232 -3.06 12.00 -3.28
CA TYR A 232 -3.32 13.45 -3.27
C TYR A 232 -3.80 13.94 -4.64
N LEU A 233 -3.18 13.51 -5.73
CA LEU A 233 -3.57 13.90 -7.08
C LEU A 233 -5.05 13.57 -7.36
N ALA A 234 -5.46 12.34 -7.10
CA ALA A 234 -6.85 11.92 -7.29
C ALA A 234 -7.82 12.64 -6.34
N ALA A 235 -7.42 12.81 -5.08
CA ALA A 235 -8.25 13.46 -4.06
C ALA A 235 -8.45 14.94 -4.33
N ARG A 236 -7.39 15.66 -4.75
CA ARG A 236 -7.48 17.09 -5.11
C ARG A 236 -8.47 17.32 -6.23
N TRP A 237 -8.36 16.54 -7.30
CA TRP A 237 -9.29 16.64 -8.43
C TRP A 237 -10.73 16.36 -8.01
N TRP A 238 -10.95 15.25 -7.26
CA TRP A 238 -12.31 14.91 -6.81
C TRP A 238 -12.90 15.97 -5.89
N ALA A 239 -12.12 16.51 -4.96
CA ALA A 239 -12.56 17.57 -4.05
C ALA A 239 -12.89 18.87 -4.79
N GLN A 240 -12.17 19.21 -5.85
CA GLN A 240 -12.49 20.37 -6.70
C GLN A 240 -13.85 20.22 -7.41
N GLN A 241 -14.21 19.00 -7.80
CA GLN A 241 -15.52 18.70 -8.39
C GLN A 241 -16.65 18.63 -7.33
N ASN A 242 -16.30 18.46 -6.06
CA ASN A 242 -17.23 18.26 -4.94
C ASN A 242 -16.84 19.14 -3.75
N PRO A 243 -16.90 20.47 -3.85
CA PRO A 243 -16.33 21.38 -2.86
C PRO A 243 -17.00 21.31 -1.47
N GLU A 244 -18.26 20.86 -1.40
CA GLU A 244 -18.99 20.69 -0.14
C GLU A 244 -18.72 19.32 0.54
N ALA A 245 -18.02 18.40 -0.15
CA ALA A 245 -17.78 17.07 0.37
C ALA A 245 -16.54 17.02 1.28
N ARG A 246 -16.66 16.33 2.40
CA ARG A 246 -15.51 15.99 3.26
C ARG A 246 -14.72 14.86 2.65
N THR A 247 -13.60 15.22 2.05
CA THR A 247 -12.68 14.27 1.42
C THR A 247 -11.51 13.95 2.35
N VAL A 248 -11.30 12.68 2.62
CA VAL A 248 -10.17 12.17 3.39
C VAL A 248 -9.16 11.50 2.47
N VAL A 249 -7.89 11.83 2.62
CA VAL A 249 -6.80 11.23 1.86
C VAL A 249 -5.95 10.35 2.77
N MET A 250 -5.77 9.09 2.37
CA MET A 250 -4.89 8.16 3.06
C MET A 250 -3.45 8.34 2.57
N MET A 251 -2.57 8.85 3.43
CA MET A 251 -1.17 9.11 3.12
C MET A 251 -0.28 8.15 3.94
N PRO A 252 0.13 6.99 3.37
CA PRO A 252 0.74 5.91 4.15
C PRO A 252 2.24 6.04 4.38
N ASP A 253 2.96 6.76 3.54
CA ASP A 253 4.42 6.84 3.52
C ASP A 253 4.92 8.27 3.79
N GLU A 254 6.10 8.35 4.38
CA GLU A 254 6.79 9.61 4.69
C GLU A 254 7.88 9.93 3.64
N GLY A 255 8.27 11.20 3.52
CA GLY A 255 9.20 11.68 2.50
C GLY A 255 10.66 11.30 2.74
N TYR A 256 11.06 10.98 3.98
CA TYR A 256 12.48 10.73 4.34
C TYR A 256 13.16 9.61 3.54
N ARG A 257 12.41 8.62 3.05
CA ARG A 257 12.93 7.56 2.18
C ARG A 257 13.24 8.02 0.76
N TYR A 258 12.73 9.17 0.37
CA TYR A 258 12.69 9.64 -1.01
C TYR A 258 13.47 10.93 -1.22
N GLN A 259 14.28 11.35 -0.23
CA GLN A 259 15.07 12.59 -0.29
C GLN A 259 16.06 12.59 -1.44
N ASP A 260 16.72 11.45 -1.68
CA ASP A 260 17.73 11.31 -2.75
C ASP A 260 17.12 10.78 -4.06
N THR A 261 15.80 10.84 -4.21
CA THR A 261 15.06 10.39 -5.41
C THR A 261 13.98 11.41 -5.78
N VAL A 262 12.76 11.27 -5.28
CA VAL A 262 11.60 12.12 -5.61
C VAL A 262 11.85 13.61 -5.28
N TYR A 263 12.66 13.89 -4.25
CA TYR A 263 12.99 15.25 -3.82
C TYR A 263 14.35 15.75 -4.33
N ASP A 264 15.02 14.97 -5.16
CA ASP A 264 16.28 15.32 -5.81
C ASP A 264 16.06 15.62 -7.30
N ASP A 265 16.33 16.88 -7.71
CA ASP A 265 16.16 17.33 -9.08
C ASP A 265 17.10 16.61 -10.06
N ALA A 266 18.34 16.32 -9.64
CA ALA A 266 19.30 15.61 -10.47
C ALA A 266 18.84 14.18 -10.75
N TRP A 267 18.35 13.49 -9.72
CA TRP A 267 17.78 12.14 -9.87
C TRP A 267 16.56 12.12 -10.80
N LEU A 268 15.63 13.07 -10.63
CA LEU A 268 14.44 13.17 -11.49
C LEU A 268 14.81 13.41 -12.94
N ALA A 269 15.79 14.29 -13.23
CA ALA A 269 16.26 14.57 -14.57
C ALA A 269 16.94 13.34 -15.20
N GLU A 270 17.81 12.64 -14.46
CA GLU A 270 18.49 11.41 -14.90
C GLU A 270 17.46 10.32 -15.28
N HIS A 271 16.39 10.18 -14.51
CA HIS A 271 15.34 9.19 -14.74
C HIS A 271 14.18 9.69 -15.62
N ARG A 272 14.28 10.91 -16.18
CA ARG A 272 13.30 11.53 -17.09
C ARG A 272 11.92 11.76 -16.48
N HIS A 273 11.86 12.01 -15.17
CA HIS A 273 10.63 12.32 -14.44
C HIS A 273 10.40 13.81 -14.22
N ASP A 274 11.34 14.67 -14.64
CA ASP A 274 11.30 16.13 -14.48
C ASP A 274 10.41 16.85 -15.52
N ARG A 275 10.08 16.20 -16.63
CA ARG A 275 9.44 16.81 -17.81
C ARG A 275 7.93 16.68 -17.86
N LEU A 276 7.32 15.91 -16.96
CA LEU A 276 5.88 15.74 -16.97
C LEU A 276 5.20 16.97 -16.37
N LEU A 277 4.34 17.60 -17.15
CA LEU A 277 3.33 18.52 -16.60
C LEU A 277 2.16 17.68 -16.09
N LEU A 278 1.82 17.85 -14.81
CA LEU A 278 0.68 17.14 -14.23
C LEU A 278 -0.59 17.48 -15.00
N PRO A 279 -1.35 16.47 -15.47
CA PRO A 279 -2.67 16.71 -16.03
C PRO A 279 -3.59 17.34 -14.98
N ALA A 280 -4.44 18.27 -15.40
CA ALA A 280 -5.43 18.92 -14.53
C ALA A 280 -6.54 17.92 -14.12
N GLU A 281 -6.80 16.93 -14.96
CA GLU A 281 -7.84 15.91 -14.79
C GLU A 281 -7.39 14.54 -15.31
N PRO A 282 -7.97 13.44 -14.82
CA PRO A 282 -7.65 12.10 -15.32
C PRO A 282 -8.24 11.88 -16.72
N LYS A 283 -7.54 11.11 -17.56
CA LYS A 283 -8.14 10.52 -18.75
C LYS A 283 -9.13 9.42 -18.30
N ILE A 284 -10.41 9.66 -18.48
CA ILE A 284 -11.44 8.67 -18.17
C ILE A 284 -11.44 7.58 -19.24
N VAL A 285 -11.50 6.32 -18.82
CA VAL A 285 -11.56 5.14 -19.69
C VAL A 285 -12.75 4.25 -19.36
N ASP A 286 -13.24 3.52 -20.36
CA ASP A 286 -14.36 2.59 -20.22
C ASP A 286 -13.91 1.16 -19.87
N LEU A 287 -12.61 0.86 -20.03
CA LEU A 287 -12.00 -0.43 -19.72
C LEU A 287 -10.76 -0.23 -18.84
N ALA A 288 -10.66 -0.97 -17.73
CA ALA A 288 -9.52 -0.91 -16.83
C ALA A 288 -8.18 -1.22 -17.53
N ALA A 289 -8.18 -2.18 -18.47
CA ALA A 289 -7.00 -2.55 -19.27
C ALA A 289 -6.51 -1.44 -20.20
N ALA A 290 -7.36 -0.46 -20.53
CA ALA A 290 -7.02 0.67 -21.41
C ALA A 290 -6.39 1.86 -20.68
N ALA A 291 -6.08 1.75 -19.39
CA ALA A 291 -5.42 2.79 -18.61
C ALA A 291 -3.93 2.88 -19.00
N ASP A 292 -3.58 3.88 -19.82
CA ASP A 292 -2.25 4.06 -20.44
C ASP A 292 -1.68 5.48 -20.32
N ALA A 293 -2.48 6.44 -19.85
CA ALA A 293 -2.06 7.84 -19.70
C ALA A 293 -1.32 8.07 -18.38
N ALA A 294 -0.65 9.22 -18.26
CA ALA A 294 0.06 9.60 -17.04
C ALA A 294 -0.84 9.54 -15.79
N TRP A 295 -2.12 9.82 -15.97
CA TRP A 295 -3.15 9.68 -14.94
C TRP A 295 -4.48 9.30 -15.60
N THR A 296 -5.06 8.19 -15.17
CA THR A 296 -6.27 7.61 -15.74
C THR A 296 -7.29 7.34 -14.65
N GLY A 297 -8.58 7.55 -14.95
CA GLY A 297 -9.70 7.25 -14.05
C GLY A 297 -10.69 6.27 -14.68
N PHE A 298 -11.28 5.41 -13.85
CA PHE A 298 -12.27 4.41 -14.24
C PHE A 298 -13.35 4.27 -13.17
N ALA A 299 -14.62 4.25 -13.58
CA ALA A 299 -15.74 4.00 -12.69
C ALA A 299 -15.84 2.50 -12.36
N TRP A 300 -15.36 2.10 -11.20
CA TRP A 300 -15.42 0.70 -10.76
C TRP A 300 -16.85 0.29 -10.34
N GLY A 301 -17.59 1.19 -9.71
CA GLY A 301 -19.01 1.03 -9.43
C GLY A 301 -19.35 -0.04 -8.39
N ARG A 302 -18.48 -0.30 -7.44
CA ARG A 302 -18.65 -1.32 -6.37
C ARG A 302 -18.86 -2.73 -6.91
N ARG A 303 -18.33 -3.04 -8.09
CA ARG A 303 -18.41 -4.35 -8.72
C ARG A 303 -17.31 -5.27 -8.19
N SER A 304 -17.53 -6.57 -8.25
CA SER A 304 -16.48 -7.58 -8.04
C SER A 304 -15.43 -7.53 -9.16
N TYR A 305 -14.27 -8.13 -8.92
CA TYR A 305 -13.22 -8.22 -9.93
C TYR A 305 -13.70 -8.94 -11.21
N GLY A 306 -14.39 -10.07 -11.05
CA GLY A 306 -14.89 -10.84 -12.19
C GLY A 306 -15.95 -10.10 -13.04
N GLU A 307 -16.77 -9.23 -12.43
CA GLU A 307 -17.76 -8.42 -13.15
C GLU A 307 -17.12 -7.32 -14.01
N VAL A 308 -15.91 -6.87 -13.70
CA VAL A 308 -15.22 -5.80 -14.44
C VAL A 308 -14.19 -6.33 -15.41
N VAL A 309 -13.38 -7.30 -14.97
CA VAL A 309 -12.22 -7.79 -15.75
C VAL A 309 -12.57 -9.03 -16.56
N GLY A 310 -13.66 -9.70 -16.20
CA GLY A 310 -14.04 -10.97 -16.80
C GLY A 310 -13.36 -12.15 -16.09
N SER A 311 -13.91 -13.31 -16.27
CA SER A 311 -13.35 -14.58 -15.79
C SER A 311 -12.37 -15.16 -16.79
#